data_ceff00848d646b41a003ac13573f8a3e
#
_entry.id   ceff00848d646b41a003ac13573f8a3e
#
_cell.length_a   1.000
_cell.length_b   1.000
_cell.length_c   1.000
_cell.angle_alpha   90.00
_cell.angle_beta   90.00
_cell.angle_gamma   90.00
#
_symmetry.space_group_name_H-M   'P 1'
#
loop_
_entity.id
_entity.type
_entity.pdbx_description
1 polymer ?
#
loop_
_entity_poly.entity_id
_entity_poly.type
_entity_poly.pdbx_seq_one_letter_code
_entity_poly.pdbx_strand_id
1 'polypeptide(L)'
;TMVLGTNVTLVDTVTYKGLTEGKTFVLKGTIMDKASGQPIGVTAETTFTVEASDGSVEVTFTFDTTKLQGKTLVVFETLYDTQGNQIVDHSDLTNEDQTVSVPVQPVIPPVVTGDDSSPMPYVAGLTVSLLAVVVIAIMLIRKKNKHKLV
;
A
#
# COMPACT_ATOMS: atom_id res chain seq x y z
N THR A 1 7.83 -6.98 7.35
CA THR A 1 8.77 -5.97 7.89
C THR A 1 9.50 -5.32 6.73
N MET A 2 9.55 -4.01 6.72
CA MET A 2 10.27 -3.20 5.73
C MET A 2 11.77 -3.13 6.06
N VAL A 3 12.55 -2.53 5.15
CA VAL A 3 13.97 -2.18 5.40
C VAL A 3 14.09 -0.67 5.62
N LEU A 4 15.20 -0.24 6.24
CA LEU A 4 15.55 1.18 6.32
C LEU A 4 16.30 1.60 5.06
N GLY A 5 15.91 2.73 4.47
CA GLY A 5 16.55 3.27 3.29
C GLY A 5 15.88 4.53 2.79
N THR A 6 16.57 5.29 1.96
CA THR A 6 16.07 6.54 1.38
C THR A 6 15.18 6.33 0.16
N ASN A 7 15.20 5.12 -0.41
CA ASN A 7 14.44 4.78 -1.62
C ASN A 7 13.91 3.35 -1.51
N VAL A 8 12.98 3.13 -0.59
CA VAL A 8 12.39 1.82 -0.33
C VAL A 8 11.10 1.69 -1.12
N THR A 9 10.94 0.56 -1.80
CA THR A 9 9.74 0.24 -2.57
C THR A 9 8.84 -0.71 -1.79
N LEU A 10 7.57 -0.33 -1.66
CA LEU A 10 6.48 -1.17 -1.16
C LEU A 10 5.53 -1.42 -2.33
N VAL A 11 5.30 -2.70 -2.64
CA VAL A 11 4.28 -3.11 -3.61
C VAL A 11 3.11 -3.71 -2.85
N ASP A 12 1.93 -3.15 -3.05
CA ASP A 12 0.69 -3.67 -2.51
C ASP A 12 -0.15 -4.29 -3.64
N THR A 13 -0.65 -5.50 -3.40
CA THR A 13 -1.46 -6.25 -4.36
C THR A 13 -2.91 -6.26 -3.91
N VAL A 14 -3.75 -5.56 -4.63
CA VAL A 14 -5.17 -5.44 -4.37
C VAL A 14 -5.96 -6.41 -5.24
N THR A 15 -6.69 -7.32 -4.61
CA THR A 15 -7.59 -8.25 -5.30
C THR A 15 -8.98 -7.62 -5.43
N TYR A 16 -9.55 -7.69 -6.62
CA TYR A 16 -10.90 -7.21 -6.89
C TYR A 16 -11.82 -8.34 -7.35
N LYS A 17 -13.14 -8.19 -7.10
CA LYS A 17 -14.18 -9.11 -7.52
C LYS A 17 -15.40 -8.36 -8.05
N GLY A 18 -16.00 -8.86 -9.13
CA GLY A 18 -17.24 -8.34 -9.70
C GLY A 18 -17.08 -7.04 -10.46
N LEU A 19 -15.86 -6.65 -10.88
CA LEU A 19 -15.65 -5.52 -11.76
C LEU A 19 -16.12 -5.85 -13.18
N THR A 20 -16.53 -4.82 -13.93
CA THR A 20 -16.98 -4.98 -15.32
C THR A 20 -15.77 -5.05 -16.24
N GLU A 21 -15.66 -6.14 -17.01
CA GLU A 21 -14.62 -6.33 -18.03
C GLU A 21 -14.60 -5.20 -19.05
N GLY A 22 -13.41 -4.80 -19.49
CA GLY A 22 -13.18 -3.71 -20.42
C GLY A 22 -13.34 -2.29 -19.81
N LYS A 23 -13.74 -2.17 -18.55
CA LYS A 23 -13.79 -0.88 -17.85
C LYS A 23 -12.42 -0.54 -17.30
N THR A 24 -12.09 0.76 -17.33
CA THR A 24 -10.87 1.30 -16.75
C THR A 24 -11.18 1.96 -15.41
N PHE A 25 -10.31 1.72 -14.44
CA PHE A 25 -10.38 2.27 -13.08
C PHE A 25 -9.03 2.85 -12.66
N VAL A 26 -9.07 3.70 -11.65
CA VAL A 26 -7.90 4.25 -10.98
C VAL A 26 -7.90 3.80 -9.53
N LEU A 27 -6.92 3.03 -9.13
CA LEU A 27 -6.69 2.66 -7.74
C LEU A 27 -5.69 3.64 -7.13
N LYS A 28 -6.08 4.30 -6.04
CA LYS A 28 -5.21 5.22 -5.29
C LYS A 28 -4.90 4.63 -3.93
N GLY A 29 -3.62 4.64 -3.58
CA GLY A 29 -3.14 4.19 -2.29
C GLY A 29 -2.57 5.36 -1.48
N THR A 30 -2.74 5.31 -0.16
CA THR A 30 -2.18 6.27 0.80
C THR A 30 -1.60 5.51 1.97
N ILE A 31 -0.36 5.83 2.34
CA ILE A 31 0.28 5.21 3.51
C ILE A 31 -0.05 6.03 4.76
N MET A 32 -0.58 5.33 5.78
CA MET A 32 -0.99 5.88 7.06
C MET A 32 -0.03 5.43 8.17
N ASP A 33 0.22 6.28 9.14
CA ASP A 33 0.83 5.89 10.41
C ASP A 33 -0.27 5.28 11.31
N LYS A 34 -0.15 3.99 11.62
CA LYS A 34 -1.16 3.25 12.39
C LYS A 34 -1.42 3.84 13.77
N ALA A 35 -0.39 4.38 14.41
CA ALA A 35 -0.49 4.91 15.78
C ALA A 35 -1.23 6.25 15.84
N SER A 36 -1.01 7.13 14.87
CA SER A 36 -1.65 8.46 14.83
C SER A 36 -2.93 8.48 14.00
N GLY A 37 -3.14 7.50 13.11
CA GLY A 37 -4.21 7.51 12.13
C GLY A 37 -4.06 8.62 11.07
N GLN A 38 -2.85 9.18 10.91
CA GLN A 38 -2.60 10.26 9.97
C GLN A 38 -1.78 9.77 8.77
N PRO A 39 -2.00 10.34 7.56
CA PRO A 39 -1.18 10.03 6.40
C PRO A 39 0.26 10.51 6.62
N ILE A 40 1.23 9.73 6.16
CA ILE A 40 2.65 10.10 6.20
C ILE A 40 3.09 10.93 5.00
N GLY A 41 2.16 11.32 4.11
CA GLY A 41 2.44 12.10 2.91
C GLY A 41 2.92 11.27 1.71
N VAL A 42 2.81 9.95 1.77
CA VAL A 42 3.16 9.04 0.67
C VAL A 42 1.89 8.50 0.05
N THR A 43 1.74 8.74 -1.25
CA THR A 43 0.61 8.25 -2.06
C THR A 43 1.12 7.63 -3.35
N ALA A 44 0.35 6.72 -3.91
CA ALA A 44 0.59 6.16 -5.24
C ALA A 44 -0.74 5.89 -5.94
N GLU A 45 -0.72 5.76 -7.27
CA GLU A 45 -1.90 5.40 -8.05
C GLU A 45 -1.53 4.46 -9.19
N THR A 46 -2.46 3.60 -9.54
CA THR A 46 -2.37 2.72 -10.70
C THR A 46 -3.68 2.78 -11.49
N THR A 47 -3.58 3.08 -12.79
CA THR A 47 -4.71 2.99 -13.71
C THR A 47 -4.66 1.62 -14.37
N PHE A 48 -5.76 0.89 -14.36
CA PHE A 48 -5.85 -0.43 -14.96
C PHE A 48 -7.18 -0.65 -15.68
N THR A 49 -7.15 -1.51 -16.71
CA THR A 49 -8.36 -1.97 -17.40
C THR A 49 -8.65 -3.40 -16.96
N VAL A 50 -9.90 -3.65 -16.60
CA VAL A 50 -10.37 -4.96 -16.12
C VAL A 50 -10.35 -5.97 -17.27
N GLU A 51 -9.52 -7.00 -17.16
CA GLU A 51 -9.44 -8.10 -18.13
C GLU A 51 -10.44 -9.21 -17.82
N ALA A 52 -10.70 -9.46 -16.55
CA ALA A 52 -11.67 -10.42 -16.05
C ALA A 52 -12.40 -9.83 -14.84
N SER A 53 -13.62 -10.25 -14.59
CA SER A 53 -14.47 -9.72 -13.51
C SER A 53 -13.81 -9.84 -12.13
N ASP A 54 -12.97 -10.83 -11.95
CA ASP A 54 -12.16 -11.06 -10.74
C ASP A 54 -10.69 -11.04 -11.12
N GLY A 55 -9.85 -10.38 -10.32
CA GLY A 55 -8.43 -10.24 -10.61
C GLY A 55 -7.67 -9.49 -9.52
N SER A 56 -6.47 -9.03 -9.86
CA SER A 56 -5.65 -8.22 -8.98
C SER A 56 -4.94 -7.10 -9.71
N VAL A 57 -4.57 -6.06 -8.97
CA VAL A 57 -3.79 -4.92 -9.45
C VAL A 57 -2.78 -4.54 -8.39
N GLU A 58 -1.60 -4.10 -8.83
CA GLU A 58 -0.53 -3.66 -7.93
C GLU A 58 -0.46 -2.15 -7.85
N VAL A 59 -0.22 -1.64 -6.64
CA VAL A 59 0.12 -0.24 -6.38
C VAL A 59 1.52 -0.19 -5.80
N THR A 60 2.39 0.61 -6.41
CA THR A 60 3.81 0.70 -6.01
C THR A 60 4.09 2.04 -5.36
N PHE A 61 4.56 2.00 -4.12
CA PHE A 61 5.01 3.17 -3.36
C PHE A 61 6.52 3.18 -3.28
N THR A 62 7.13 4.35 -3.43
CA THR A 62 8.57 4.54 -3.22
C THR A 62 8.79 5.71 -2.27
N PHE A 63 9.47 5.48 -1.15
CA PHE A 63 9.61 6.50 -0.12
C PHE A 63 10.81 6.25 0.81
N ASP A 64 11.14 7.26 1.62
CA ASP A 64 12.20 7.23 2.62
C ASP A 64 11.66 6.68 3.95
N THR A 65 12.20 5.56 4.41
CA THR A 65 11.82 4.92 5.69
C THR A 65 12.74 5.32 6.84
N THR A 66 13.84 6.07 6.59
CA THR A 66 14.84 6.38 7.63
C THR A 66 14.27 7.20 8.78
N LYS A 67 13.27 8.06 8.49
CA LYS A 67 12.57 8.87 9.50
C LYS A 67 11.33 8.19 10.10
N LEU A 68 11.04 6.96 9.67
CA LEU A 68 9.88 6.19 10.07
C LEU A 68 10.23 5.02 10.99
N GLN A 69 11.46 4.98 11.52
CA GLN A 69 11.93 3.90 12.37
C GLN A 69 11.00 3.62 13.54
N GLY A 70 10.68 2.35 13.75
CA GLY A 70 9.78 1.89 14.82
C GLY A 70 8.30 2.15 14.57
N LYS A 71 7.94 2.79 13.45
CA LYS A 71 6.54 3.00 13.08
C LYS A 71 5.93 1.76 12.47
N THR A 72 4.64 1.62 12.69
CA THR A 72 3.78 0.66 11.99
C THR A 72 2.90 1.44 11.01
N LEU A 73 2.94 1.04 9.75
CA LEU A 73 2.24 1.70 8.65
C LEU A 73 1.11 0.81 8.15
N VAL A 74 0.05 1.43 7.66
CA VAL A 74 -1.10 0.76 7.02
C VAL A 74 -1.34 1.42 5.67
N VAL A 75 -1.63 0.64 4.64
CA VAL A 75 -2.02 1.16 3.34
C VAL A 75 -3.53 1.28 3.27
N PHE A 76 -4.04 2.44 2.88
CA PHE A 76 -5.44 2.68 2.55
C PHE A 76 -5.58 2.76 1.04
N GLU A 77 -6.60 2.12 0.48
CA GLU A 77 -6.87 2.14 -0.95
C GLU A 77 -8.29 2.60 -1.25
N THR A 78 -8.40 3.36 -2.31
CA THR A 78 -9.68 3.81 -2.85
C THR A 78 -9.72 3.62 -4.35
N LEU A 79 -10.77 2.96 -4.83
CA LEU A 79 -11.01 2.73 -6.26
C LEU A 79 -11.92 3.82 -6.83
N TYR A 80 -11.53 4.39 -7.95
CA TYR A 80 -12.26 5.41 -8.68
C TYR A 80 -12.57 4.95 -10.10
N ASP A 81 -13.64 5.48 -10.68
CA ASP A 81 -13.83 5.44 -12.13
C ASP A 81 -12.99 6.51 -12.84
N THR A 82 -13.00 6.52 -14.16
CA THR A 82 -12.26 7.49 -14.97
C THR A 82 -12.83 8.92 -14.91
N GLN A 83 -14.02 9.11 -14.36
CA GLN A 83 -14.63 10.41 -14.10
C GLN A 83 -14.26 10.95 -12.71
N GLY A 84 -13.53 10.16 -11.90
CA GLY A 84 -13.13 10.53 -10.54
C GLY A 84 -14.20 10.24 -9.49
N ASN A 85 -15.25 9.48 -9.82
CA ASN A 85 -16.22 9.03 -8.84
C ASN A 85 -15.64 7.87 -8.02
N GLN A 86 -15.73 7.97 -6.71
CA GLN A 86 -15.33 6.89 -5.80
C GLN A 86 -16.28 5.70 -5.94
N ILE A 87 -15.72 4.53 -6.17
CA ILE A 87 -16.47 3.27 -6.33
C ILE A 87 -16.45 2.49 -5.02
N VAL A 88 -15.25 2.33 -4.43
CA VAL A 88 -15.03 1.58 -3.19
C VAL A 88 -13.89 2.21 -2.42
N ASP A 89 -13.99 2.19 -1.10
CA ASP A 89 -12.96 2.62 -0.16
C ASP A 89 -12.60 1.47 0.77
N HIS A 90 -11.30 1.28 0.99
CA HIS A 90 -10.76 0.33 1.94
C HIS A 90 -9.78 1.07 2.87
N SER A 91 -10.37 1.66 3.92
CA SER A 91 -9.68 2.51 4.90
C SER A 91 -9.87 1.93 6.30
N ASP A 92 -9.12 0.86 6.62
CA ASP A 92 -9.18 0.18 7.92
C ASP A 92 -7.81 0.16 8.60
N LEU A 93 -7.64 1.01 9.62
CA LEU A 93 -6.42 1.05 10.43
C LEU A 93 -6.13 -0.25 11.20
N THR A 94 -7.12 -1.11 11.37
CA THR A 94 -6.98 -2.37 12.12
C THR A 94 -6.60 -3.55 11.23
N ASN A 95 -6.62 -3.37 9.91
CA ASN A 95 -6.29 -4.42 8.96
C ASN A 95 -4.82 -4.83 9.09
N GLU A 96 -4.58 -6.06 9.56
CA GLU A 96 -3.24 -6.60 9.77
C GLU A 96 -2.58 -7.00 8.45
N ASP A 97 -3.36 -7.42 7.45
CA ASP A 97 -2.85 -7.83 6.13
C ASP A 97 -2.25 -6.65 5.35
N GLN A 98 -2.74 -5.42 5.61
CA GLN A 98 -2.23 -4.17 5.05
C GLN A 98 -1.20 -3.47 5.94
N THR A 99 -0.78 -4.12 7.02
CA THR A 99 0.09 -3.53 8.03
C THR A 99 1.55 -3.93 7.80
N VAL A 100 2.45 -2.94 7.76
CA VAL A 100 3.89 -3.15 7.65
C VAL A 100 4.63 -2.41 8.76
N SER A 101 5.68 -3.02 9.30
CA SER A 101 6.51 -2.42 10.35
C SER A 101 7.84 -1.95 9.78
N VAL A 102 8.25 -0.74 10.15
CA VAL A 102 9.57 -0.19 9.84
C VAL A 102 10.51 -0.53 10.99
N PRO A 103 11.64 -1.22 10.74
CA PRO A 103 12.54 -1.63 11.79
C PRO A 103 13.20 -0.42 12.48
N VAL A 104 13.64 -0.62 13.70
CA VAL A 104 14.55 0.30 14.40
C VAL A 104 15.98 -0.10 14.07
N GLN A 105 16.82 0.86 13.70
CA GLN A 105 18.23 0.59 13.49
C GLN A 105 18.87 0.21 14.85
N PRO A 106 19.57 -0.95 14.96
CA PRO A 106 20.28 -1.28 16.18
C PRO A 106 21.30 -0.21 16.50
N VAL A 107 21.25 0.35 17.70
CA VAL A 107 22.33 1.20 18.21
C VAL A 107 23.48 0.26 18.56
N ILE A 108 24.47 0.15 17.68
CA ILE A 108 25.70 -0.55 17.98
C ILE A 108 26.51 0.43 18.86
N PRO A 109 26.77 0.12 20.15
CA PRO A 109 27.61 0.97 20.96
C PRO A 109 29.00 1.03 20.31
N PRO A 110 29.70 2.18 20.33
CA PRO A 110 31.01 2.29 19.74
C PRO A 110 31.92 1.25 20.39
N VAL A 111 32.37 0.30 19.60
CA VAL A 111 33.45 -0.60 20.02
C VAL A 111 34.71 0.26 20.01
N VAL A 112 35.19 0.61 21.19
CA VAL A 112 36.51 1.24 21.35
C VAL A 112 37.57 0.16 21.10
N THR A 113 37.77 -0.17 19.84
CA THR A 113 38.96 -0.89 19.39
C THR A 113 39.89 0.14 18.76
N GLY A 114 41.05 0.35 19.36
CA GLY A 114 42.07 1.21 18.81
C GLY A 114 42.73 0.59 17.58
N ASP A 115 42.01 0.58 16.47
CA ASP A 115 42.52 0.20 15.15
C ASP A 115 41.81 1.06 14.07
N ASP A 116 42.62 1.80 13.31
CA ASP A 116 42.21 2.73 12.26
C ASP A 116 41.80 2.00 10.97
N SER A 117 40.80 1.18 11.02
CA SER A 117 40.18 0.63 9.82
C SER A 117 38.87 1.36 9.52
N SER A 118 38.89 2.15 8.46
CA SER A 118 37.79 2.91 7.91
C SER A 118 36.58 1.97 7.62
N PRO A 119 35.40 2.21 8.19
CA PRO A 119 34.21 1.37 7.83
C PRO A 119 33.79 1.69 6.39
N MET A 120 33.82 0.68 5.54
CA MET A 120 33.20 0.76 4.20
C MET A 120 31.73 1.14 4.32
N PRO A 121 31.23 2.10 3.49
CA PRO A 121 29.81 2.38 3.42
C PRO A 121 29.11 1.18 2.80
N TYR A 122 28.27 0.50 3.58
CA TYR A 122 27.42 -0.56 3.11
C TYR A 122 26.26 0.07 2.31
N VAL A 123 26.37 0.07 0.99
CA VAL A 123 25.27 0.45 0.09
C VAL A 123 24.40 -0.79 -0.13
N ALA A 124 23.42 -1.00 0.71
CA ALA A 124 22.41 -2.02 0.51
C ALA A 124 21.24 -1.42 -0.28
N GLY A 125 21.29 -1.57 -1.58
CA GLY A 125 20.10 -1.45 -2.43
C GLY A 125 19.25 -2.71 -2.28
N LEU A 126 18.38 -2.77 -1.28
CA LEU A 126 17.45 -3.86 -1.05
C LEU A 126 16.04 -3.41 -1.47
N THR A 127 15.56 -3.95 -2.59
CA THR A 127 14.14 -3.94 -2.93
C THR A 127 13.45 -5.04 -2.13
N VAL A 128 12.62 -4.67 -1.17
CA VAL A 128 11.74 -5.60 -0.47
C VAL A 128 10.35 -5.46 -1.08
N SER A 129 9.90 -6.50 -1.80
CA SER A 129 8.52 -6.63 -2.22
C SER A 129 7.75 -7.29 -1.08
N LEU A 130 6.86 -6.53 -0.43
CA LEU A 130 5.91 -7.07 0.53
C LEU A 130 4.56 -7.17 -0.17
N LEU A 131 4.03 -8.39 -0.32
CA LEU A 131 2.70 -8.64 -0.84
C LEU A 131 1.70 -8.51 0.32
N ALA A 132 0.95 -7.41 0.37
CA ALA A 132 -0.28 -7.34 1.12
C ALA A 132 -1.43 -7.64 0.15
N VAL A 133 -2.26 -8.66 0.44
CA VAL A 133 -3.42 -9.02 -0.39
C VAL A 133 -4.66 -8.40 0.21
N VAL A 134 -5.22 -7.40 -0.48
CA VAL A 134 -6.49 -6.77 -0.12
C VAL A 134 -7.60 -7.30 -1.03
N VAL A 135 -8.68 -7.77 -0.45
CA VAL A 135 -9.87 -8.22 -1.20
C VAL A 135 -10.92 -7.11 -1.20
N ILE A 136 -11.06 -6.42 -2.31
CA ILE A 136 -12.15 -5.47 -2.54
C ILE A 136 -13.32 -6.22 -3.16
N ALA A 137 -14.37 -6.49 -2.37
CA ALA A 137 -15.59 -7.10 -2.85
C ALA A 137 -16.60 -6.01 -3.25
N ILE A 138 -16.86 -5.87 -4.53
CA ILE A 138 -17.89 -4.95 -5.04
C ILE A 138 -19.20 -5.69 -5.12
N MET A 139 -20.09 -5.47 -4.15
CA MET A 139 -21.48 -5.91 -4.24
C MET A 139 -22.23 -4.93 -5.13
N LEU A 140 -22.46 -5.29 -6.39
CA LEU A 140 -23.42 -4.60 -7.24
C LEU A 140 -24.83 -4.83 -6.66
N ILE A 141 -25.32 -3.84 -5.91
CA ILE A 141 -26.73 -3.80 -5.52
C ILE A 141 -27.52 -3.54 -6.81
N ARG A 142 -27.98 -4.62 -7.44
CA ARG A 142 -29.00 -4.52 -8.49
C ARG A 142 -30.26 -3.91 -7.86
N LYS A 143 -30.44 -2.60 -8.03
CA LYS A 143 -31.70 -1.92 -7.77
C LYS A 143 -32.71 -2.50 -8.74
N LYS A 144 -33.47 -3.48 -8.28
CA LYS A 144 -34.62 -4.04 -9.01
C LYS A 144 -35.65 -2.93 -9.14
N ASN A 145 -35.65 -2.21 -10.26
CA ASN A 145 -36.78 -1.35 -10.62
C ASN A 145 -38.00 -2.25 -10.81
N LYS A 146 -38.82 -2.35 -9.77
CA LYS A 146 -40.18 -2.84 -9.91
C LYS A 146 -40.98 -1.74 -10.63
N HIS A 147 -41.05 -1.83 -11.94
CA HIS A 147 -42.14 -1.18 -12.67
C HIS A 147 -43.45 -1.81 -12.21
N LYS A 148 -44.21 -1.06 -11.40
CA LYS A 148 -45.63 -1.30 -11.25
C LYS A 148 -46.28 -0.91 -12.57
N LEU A 149 -46.75 -1.90 -13.32
CA LEU A 149 -47.80 -1.71 -14.32
C LEU A 149 -49.12 -1.59 -13.57
N VAL A 150 -49.81 -0.49 -13.81
CA VAL A 150 -51.23 -0.32 -13.63
C VAL A 150 -51.85 -0.40 -15.02
#